data_3338e2e428afd1fc8118b50cabacd777
#
_entry.id   3338e2e428afd1fc8118b50cabacd777
#
_cell.length_a   1.000
_cell.length_b   1.000
_cell.length_c   1.000
_cell.angle_alpha   90.00
_cell.angle_beta   90.00
_cell.angle_gamma   90.00
#
_symmetry.space_group_name_H-M   'P 1'
#
loop_
_entity.id
_entity.type
_entity.pdbx_description
1 polymer ?
#
loop_
_entity_poly.entity_id
_entity_poly.type
_entity_poly.pdbx_seq_one_letter_code
_entity_poly.pdbx_strand_id
1 'polypeptide(L)'
;APKVFEAYPSMNALAQATAEDLHQLISSVRNFGNKSAWLVKLAQLISDDDNIPTTMAELTKLPGIGRKSANVIMRESGVVSEGVIVDLHVVRVAPRIGIATGTQPEKIEKQIMAIVPKEKWGEIGMAISFLGREICRPTHPKCDKCVVSEVCNYHNGVSESAESPKLF
;
A
#
# COMPACT_ATOMS: atom_id res chain seq x y z
N ALA A 1 4.48 -14.98 -5.69
CA ALA A 1 4.29 -14.33 -7.00
C ALA A 1 5.03 -15.07 -8.13
N PRO A 2 6.35 -15.43 -8.06
CA PRO A 2 7.05 -16.04 -9.19
C PRO A 2 6.34 -17.24 -9.80
N LYS A 3 5.91 -18.19 -8.99
CA LYS A 3 5.20 -19.40 -9.46
C LYS A 3 3.93 -19.10 -10.27
N VAL A 4 3.23 -18.01 -9.96
CA VAL A 4 2.04 -17.60 -10.72
C VAL A 4 2.44 -17.08 -12.09
N PHE A 5 3.48 -16.25 -12.18
CA PHE A 5 3.98 -15.71 -13.45
C PHE A 5 4.59 -16.80 -14.35
N GLU A 6 5.23 -17.81 -13.76
CA GLU A 6 5.73 -18.97 -14.51
C GLU A 6 4.59 -19.80 -15.11
N ALA A 7 3.52 -20.01 -14.34
CA ALA A 7 2.37 -20.82 -14.81
C ALA A 7 1.45 -20.02 -15.75
N TYR A 8 1.30 -18.74 -15.52
CA TYR A 8 0.39 -17.85 -16.24
C TYR A 8 1.12 -16.54 -16.59
N PRO A 9 1.86 -16.50 -17.71
CA PRO A 9 2.75 -15.39 -18.06
C PRO A 9 2.02 -14.12 -18.57
N SER A 10 0.70 -14.19 -18.83
CA SER A 10 -0.10 -13.07 -19.33
C SER A 10 -1.49 -13.05 -18.71
N MET A 11 -2.19 -11.93 -18.81
CA MET A 11 -3.60 -11.83 -18.41
C MET A 11 -4.48 -12.83 -19.16
N ASN A 12 -4.23 -13.02 -20.46
CA ASN A 12 -4.97 -13.99 -21.28
C ASN A 12 -4.77 -15.42 -20.74
N ALA A 13 -3.53 -15.81 -20.42
CA ALA A 13 -3.25 -17.12 -19.83
C ALA A 13 -3.91 -17.27 -18.45
N LEU A 14 -3.83 -16.25 -17.59
CA LEU A 14 -4.44 -16.27 -16.26
C LEU A 14 -5.97 -16.29 -16.31
N ALA A 15 -6.58 -15.70 -17.32
CA ALA A 15 -8.03 -15.72 -17.52
C ALA A 15 -8.60 -17.12 -17.80
N GLN A 16 -7.78 -18.06 -18.26
CA GLN A 16 -8.16 -19.46 -18.50
C GLN A 16 -8.02 -20.35 -17.25
N ALA A 17 -7.38 -19.84 -16.19
CA ALA A 17 -7.19 -20.57 -14.94
C ALA A 17 -8.49 -20.67 -14.13
N THR A 18 -8.57 -21.65 -13.26
CA THR A 18 -9.58 -21.72 -12.19
C THR A 18 -8.99 -21.17 -10.89
N ALA A 19 -9.86 -20.83 -9.93
CA ALA A 19 -9.40 -20.41 -8.59
C ALA A 19 -8.62 -21.53 -7.89
N GLU A 20 -9.02 -22.79 -8.12
CA GLU A 20 -8.41 -24.00 -7.58
C GLU A 20 -6.97 -24.20 -8.07
N ASP A 21 -6.71 -23.94 -9.35
CA ASP A 21 -5.35 -24.00 -9.91
C ASP A 21 -4.41 -23.04 -9.19
N LEU A 22 -4.90 -21.85 -8.88
CA LEU A 22 -4.12 -20.84 -8.14
C LEU A 22 -3.94 -21.18 -6.67
N HIS A 23 -4.85 -21.94 -6.04
CA HIS A 23 -4.73 -22.30 -4.63
C HIS A 23 -3.39 -22.96 -4.30
N GLN A 24 -2.92 -23.86 -5.15
CA GLN A 24 -1.63 -24.55 -4.95
C GLN A 24 -0.44 -23.60 -5.06
N LEU A 25 -0.53 -22.60 -5.94
CA LEU A 25 0.54 -21.65 -6.21
C LEU A 25 0.68 -20.57 -5.14
N ILE A 26 -0.43 -20.20 -4.48
CA ILE A 26 -0.47 -19.11 -3.49
C ILE A 26 -0.98 -19.54 -2.11
N SER A 27 -0.97 -20.83 -1.78
CA SER A 27 -1.46 -21.38 -0.49
C SER A 27 -0.81 -20.73 0.74
N SER A 28 0.44 -20.29 0.64
CA SER A 28 1.15 -19.57 1.71
C SER A 28 0.70 -18.11 1.89
N VAL A 29 -0.11 -17.58 0.99
CA VAL A 29 -0.57 -16.19 1.05
C VAL A 29 -1.82 -16.10 1.92
N ARG A 30 -1.83 -15.20 2.90
CA ARG A 30 -3.01 -14.98 3.74
C ARG A 30 -4.24 -14.68 2.87
N ASN A 31 -5.38 -15.34 3.17
CA ASN A 31 -6.64 -15.20 2.42
C ASN A 31 -6.51 -15.61 0.94
N PHE A 32 -5.74 -16.67 0.68
CA PHE A 32 -5.43 -17.14 -0.67
C PHE A 32 -6.69 -17.51 -1.48
N GLY A 33 -7.71 -18.10 -0.86
CA GLY A 33 -8.95 -18.48 -1.55
C GLY A 33 -9.63 -17.29 -2.24
N ASN A 34 -9.90 -16.21 -1.50
CA ASN A 34 -10.47 -15.00 -2.09
C ASN A 34 -9.53 -14.37 -3.13
N LYS A 35 -8.21 -14.38 -2.87
CA LYS A 35 -7.24 -13.81 -3.80
C LYS A 35 -7.16 -14.58 -5.10
N SER A 36 -7.26 -15.91 -5.06
CA SER A 36 -7.32 -16.74 -6.26
C SER A 36 -8.53 -16.38 -7.12
N ALA A 37 -9.71 -16.32 -6.50
CA ALA A 37 -10.94 -15.95 -7.20
C ALA A 37 -10.87 -14.54 -7.80
N TRP A 38 -10.32 -13.57 -7.04
CA TRP A 38 -10.13 -12.20 -7.53
C TRP A 38 -9.13 -12.12 -8.68
N LEU A 39 -8.02 -12.86 -8.62
CA LEU A 39 -7.01 -12.88 -9.68
C LEU A 39 -7.58 -13.42 -11.00
N VAL A 40 -8.30 -14.54 -10.96
CA VAL A 40 -8.95 -15.09 -12.15
C VAL A 40 -9.98 -14.12 -12.72
N LYS A 41 -10.88 -13.61 -11.87
CA LYS A 41 -11.92 -12.67 -12.30
C LYS A 41 -11.32 -11.37 -12.86
N LEU A 42 -10.25 -10.87 -12.26
CA LEU A 42 -9.53 -9.70 -12.73
C LEU A 42 -8.94 -9.96 -14.12
N ALA A 43 -8.28 -11.11 -14.32
CA ALA A 43 -7.71 -11.47 -15.61
C ALA A 43 -8.79 -11.62 -16.68
N GLN A 44 -9.95 -12.19 -16.36
CA GLN A 44 -11.10 -12.29 -17.28
C GLN A 44 -11.67 -10.92 -17.67
N LEU A 45 -11.66 -9.94 -16.76
CA LEU A 45 -12.15 -8.58 -17.03
C LEU A 45 -11.16 -7.76 -17.86
N ILE A 46 -9.86 -7.91 -17.62
CA ILE A 46 -8.80 -7.20 -18.33
C ILE A 46 -8.53 -7.84 -19.68
N SER A 47 -8.52 -9.18 -19.74
CA SER A 47 -8.33 -10.06 -20.90
C SER A 47 -6.97 -9.96 -21.60
N ASP A 48 -6.33 -8.81 -21.61
CA ASP A 48 -5.02 -8.56 -22.25
C ASP A 48 -4.17 -7.62 -21.39
N ASP A 49 -2.87 -7.80 -21.40
CA ASP A 49 -1.93 -6.99 -20.60
C ASP A 49 -1.95 -5.51 -21.01
N ASP A 50 -2.22 -5.22 -22.28
CA ASP A 50 -2.34 -3.84 -22.79
C ASP A 50 -3.61 -3.11 -22.27
N ASN A 51 -4.58 -3.86 -21.76
CA ASN A 51 -5.82 -3.32 -21.21
C ASN A 51 -5.76 -3.06 -19.69
N ILE A 52 -4.61 -3.22 -19.05
CA ILE A 52 -4.48 -2.96 -17.61
C ILE A 52 -4.76 -1.48 -17.34
N PRO A 53 -5.80 -1.15 -16.54
CA PRO A 53 -6.12 0.24 -16.25
C PRO A 53 -5.01 0.92 -15.45
N THR A 54 -4.84 2.23 -15.69
CA THR A 54 -3.83 3.04 -15.02
C THR A 54 -4.41 4.21 -14.23
N THR A 55 -5.75 4.29 -14.11
CA THR A 55 -6.43 5.34 -13.32
C THR A 55 -6.99 4.76 -12.02
N MET A 56 -7.05 5.58 -10.98
CA MET A 56 -7.67 5.19 -9.70
C MET A 56 -9.13 4.75 -9.88
N ALA A 57 -9.88 5.48 -10.69
CA ALA A 57 -11.31 5.24 -10.90
C ALA A 57 -11.59 3.88 -11.58
N GLU A 58 -10.75 3.44 -12.48
CA GLU A 58 -10.88 2.15 -13.16
C GLU A 58 -10.31 1.00 -12.32
N LEU A 59 -9.13 1.19 -11.75
CA LEU A 59 -8.48 0.19 -10.91
C LEU A 59 -9.33 -0.22 -9.72
N THR A 60 -10.00 0.73 -9.07
CA THR A 60 -10.83 0.43 -7.87
C THR A 60 -12.16 -0.27 -8.20
N LYS A 61 -12.54 -0.37 -9.47
CA LYS A 61 -13.67 -1.19 -9.92
C LYS A 61 -13.30 -2.67 -10.05
N LEU A 62 -12.01 -2.97 -10.12
CA LEU A 62 -11.53 -4.35 -10.26
C LEU A 62 -11.63 -5.13 -8.94
N PRO A 63 -11.97 -6.43 -8.99
CA PRO A 63 -12.10 -7.26 -7.81
C PRO A 63 -10.79 -7.32 -7.02
N GLY A 64 -10.86 -7.09 -5.72
CA GLY A 64 -9.71 -7.14 -4.82
C GLY A 64 -8.74 -5.95 -4.90
N ILE A 65 -9.02 -4.96 -5.76
CA ILE A 65 -8.23 -3.75 -5.88
C ILE A 65 -8.91 -2.61 -5.11
N GLY A 66 -8.39 -2.29 -3.93
CA GLY A 66 -8.76 -1.09 -3.20
C GLY A 66 -7.81 0.07 -3.50
N ARG A 67 -8.11 1.26 -2.97
CA ARG A 67 -7.35 2.50 -3.18
C ARG A 67 -5.83 2.33 -2.95
N LYS A 68 -5.44 1.64 -1.87
CA LYS A 68 -4.03 1.33 -1.58
C LYS A 68 -3.37 0.53 -2.71
N SER A 69 -4.03 -0.52 -3.20
CA SER A 69 -3.48 -1.37 -4.27
C SER A 69 -3.45 -0.62 -5.60
N ALA A 70 -4.46 0.19 -5.88
CA ALA A 70 -4.49 1.05 -7.07
C ALA A 70 -3.29 2.01 -7.10
N ASN A 71 -3.00 2.72 -5.99
CA ASN A 71 -1.83 3.59 -5.91
C ASN A 71 -0.51 2.84 -6.10
N VAL A 72 -0.41 1.59 -5.62
CA VAL A 72 0.77 0.74 -5.87
C VAL A 72 0.90 0.41 -7.36
N ILE A 73 -0.19 0.01 -8.02
CA ILE A 73 -0.19 -0.31 -9.45
C ILE A 73 0.20 0.92 -10.27
N MET A 74 -0.41 2.06 -10.02
CA MET A 74 -0.10 3.33 -10.70
C MET A 74 1.39 3.68 -10.57
N ARG A 75 1.92 3.60 -9.36
CA ARG A 75 3.34 3.85 -9.09
C ARG A 75 4.25 2.90 -9.87
N GLU A 76 4.00 1.60 -9.82
CA GLU A 76 4.82 0.59 -10.51
C GLU A 76 4.71 0.70 -12.04
N SER A 77 3.59 1.22 -12.54
CA SER A 77 3.38 1.53 -13.97
C SER A 77 3.97 2.88 -14.40
N GLY A 78 4.66 3.61 -13.51
CA GLY A 78 5.21 4.93 -13.81
C GLY A 78 4.18 6.04 -13.96
N VAL A 79 2.93 5.80 -13.57
CA VAL A 79 1.86 6.81 -13.58
C VAL A 79 1.87 7.62 -12.30
N VAL A 80 1.59 8.90 -12.40
CA VAL A 80 1.52 9.80 -11.25
C VAL A 80 0.48 9.31 -10.26
N SER A 81 0.89 9.05 -9.02
CA SER A 81 0.00 8.59 -7.96
C SER A 81 -1.11 9.61 -7.67
N GLU A 82 -2.34 9.14 -7.50
CA GLU A 82 -3.48 9.97 -7.10
C GLU A 82 -3.64 10.08 -5.57
N GLY A 83 -2.74 9.48 -4.82
CA GLY A 83 -2.73 9.51 -3.37
C GLY A 83 -1.50 8.85 -2.76
N VAL A 84 -1.45 8.86 -1.43
CA VAL A 84 -0.39 8.25 -0.65
C VAL A 84 -0.75 6.80 -0.32
N ILE A 85 0.20 5.88 -0.52
CA ILE A 85 0.02 4.47 -0.14
C ILE A 85 0.00 4.37 1.39
N VAL A 86 -1.18 4.06 1.96
CA VAL A 86 -1.34 3.86 3.40
C VAL A 86 -1.64 2.39 3.68
N ASP A 87 -0.62 1.68 4.14
CA ASP A 87 -0.75 0.30 4.62
C ASP A 87 -0.78 0.23 6.15
N LEU A 88 -0.85 -0.96 6.71
CA LEU A 88 -0.88 -1.16 8.17
C LEU A 88 0.36 -0.60 8.91
N HIS A 89 1.49 -0.48 8.21
CA HIS A 89 2.69 0.12 8.78
C HIS A 89 2.58 1.64 8.81
N VAL A 90 2.09 2.24 7.74
CA VAL A 90 1.84 3.71 7.66
C VAL A 90 0.79 4.12 8.68
N VAL A 91 -0.30 3.36 8.84
CA VAL A 91 -1.33 3.60 9.88
C VAL A 91 -0.72 3.69 11.28
N ARG A 92 0.28 2.87 11.58
CA ARG A 92 0.98 2.90 12.88
C ARG A 92 2.03 4.00 12.97
N VAL A 93 2.81 4.17 11.92
CA VAL A 93 4.03 5.00 11.96
C VAL A 93 3.73 6.47 11.78
N ALA A 94 2.82 6.85 10.90
CA ALA A 94 2.50 8.25 10.63
C ALA A 94 2.02 9.00 11.88
N PRO A 95 1.12 8.46 12.72
CA PRO A 95 0.78 9.08 14.00
C PRO A 95 1.97 9.11 14.98
N ARG A 96 2.79 8.08 15.03
CA ARG A 96 3.98 8.05 15.91
C ARG A 96 4.98 9.15 15.56
N ILE A 97 5.18 9.41 14.28
CA ILE A 97 6.08 10.52 13.85
C ILE A 97 5.42 11.87 14.13
N GLY A 98 4.09 11.96 14.09
CA GLY A 98 3.34 13.20 14.30
C GLY A 98 2.87 13.87 13.00
N ILE A 99 2.96 13.18 11.85
CA ILE A 99 2.51 13.72 10.55
C ILE A 99 1.05 13.41 10.22
N ALA A 100 0.40 12.58 11.02
CA ALA A 100 -1.03 12.28 10.93
C ALA A 100 -1.56 11.89 12.31
N THR A 101 -2.89 11.79 12.43
CA THR A 101 -3.58 11.35 13.65
C THR A 101 -4.66 10.30 13.33
N GLY A 102 -5.00 9.48 14.34
CA GLY A 102 -6.03 8.45 14.20
C GLY A 102 -5.54 7.17 13.51
N THR A 103 -6.48 6.29 13.19
CA THR A 103 -6.21 4.91 12.71
C THR A 103 -6.89 4.57 11.38
N GLN A 104 -7.64 5.50 10.80
CA GLN A 104 -8.36 5.28 9.54
C GLN A 104 -7.45 5.62 8.35
N PRO A 105 -7.17 4.65 7.46
CA PRO A 105 -6.22 4.84 6.34
C PRO A 105 -6.54 6.06 5.46
N GLU A 106 -7.81 6.26 5.14
CA GLU A 106 -8.24 7.37 4.26
C GLU A 106 -8.06 8.74 4.91
N LYS A 107 -8.19 8.83 6.24
CA LYS A 107 -7.94 10.07 6.98
C LYS A 107 -6.44 10.36 7.05
N ILE A 108 -5.64 9.34 7.33
CA ILE A 108 -4.17 9.43 7.35
C ILE A 108 -3.64 9.81 5.96
N GLU A 109 -4.16 9.19 4.89
CA GLU A 109 -3.81 9.55 3.52
C GLU A 109 -4.02 11.05 3.26
N LYS A 110 -5.23 11.56 3.56
CA LYS A 110 -5.56 12.98 3.37
C LYS A 110 -4.66 13.91 4.16
N GLN A 111 -4.32 13.57 5.40
CA GLN A 111 -3.45 14.38 6.24
C GLN A 111 -2.02 14.43 5.67
N ILE A 112 -1.47 13.29 5.23
CA ILE A 112 -0.14 13.24 4.60
C ILE A 112 -0.14 14.02 3.29
N MET A 113 -1.18 13.86 2.45
CA MET A 113 -1.33 14.60 1.20
C MET A 113 -1.40 16.11 1.39
N ALA A 114 -1.91 16.59 2.52
CA ALA A 114 -2.01 18.01 2.82
C ALA A 114 -0.67 18.68 3.13
N ILE A 115 0.34 17.90 3.55
CA ILE A 115 1.65 18.40 3.97
C ILE A 115 2.80 17.99 3.05
N VAL A 116 2.56 17.04 2.14
CA VAL A 116 3.59 16.50 1.23
C VAL A 116 3.27 16.93 -0.19
N PRO A 117 4.24 17.46 -0.95
CA PRO A 117 4.06 17.79 -2.36
C PRO A 117 3.60 16.57 -3.19
N LYS A 118 2.73 16.82 -4.18
CA LYS A 118 2.06 15.76 -4.96
C LYS A 118 3.04 14.81 -5.65
N GLU A 119 4.14 15.31 -6.15
CA GLU A 119 5.20 14.55 -6.81
C GLU A 119 5.88 13.52 -5.88
N LYS A 120 5.73 13.67 -4.56
CA LYS A 120 6.28 12.76 -3.54
C LYS A 120 5.27 11.74 -3.00
N TRP A 121 4.01 11.81 -3.39
CA TRP A 121 2.97 10.90 -2.85
C TRP A 121 3.27 9.43 -3.11
N GLY A 122 3.77 9.08 -4.29
CA GLY A 122 4.13 7.70 -4.62
C GLY A 122 5.27 7.13 -3.79
N GLU A 123 6.17 7.99 -3.30
CA GLU A 123 7.36 7.58 -2.55
C GLU A 123 7.13 7.56 -1.05
N ILE A 124 6.49 8.61 -0.50
CA ILE A 124 6.42 8.83 0.96
C ILE A 124 5.71 7.69 1.70
N GLY A 125 4.62 7.18 1.15
CA GLY A 125 3.88 6.07 1.76
C GLY A 125 4.74 4.81 1.87
N MET A 126 5.51 4.50 0.83
CA MET A 126 6.44 3.37 0.84
C MET A 126 7.60 3.59 1.81
N ALA A 127 8.20 4.78 1.85
CA ALA A 127 9.27 5.12 2.80
C ALA A 127 8.81 4.91 4.25
N ILE A 128 7.64 5.41 4.61
CA ILE A 128 7.05 5.22 5.95
C ILE A 128 6.75 3.73 6.21
N SER A 129 6.25 2.99 5.21
CA SER A 129 5.99 1.56 5.31
C SER A 129 7.28 0.77 5.60
N PHE A 130 8.36 1.05 4.88
CA PHE A 130 9.67 0.42 5.12
C PHE A 130 10.22 0.78 6.50
N LEU A 131 10.12 2.04 6.92
CA LEU A 131 10.50 2.46 8.28
C LEU A 131 9.73 1.63 9.32
N GLY A 132 8.44 1.38 9.09
CA GLY A 132 7.60 0.56 9.96
C GLY A 132 7.99 -0.90 10.00
N ARG A 133 8.48 -1.47 8.90
CA ARG A 133 8.93 -2.87 8.81
C ARG A 133 10.27 -3.08 9.51
N GLU A 134 11.21 -2.19 9.29
CA GLU A 134 12.60 -2.38 9.68
C GLU A 134 12.92 -1.79 11.06
N ILE A 135 12.44 -0.61 11.35
CA ILE A 135 12.82 0.20 12.51
C ILE A 135 11.66 0.38 13.49
N CYS A 136 10.58 1.05 13.05
CA CYS A 136 9.45 1.43 13.92
C CYS A 136 8.45 0.28 14.07
N ARG A 137 8.89 -0.83 14.67
CA ARG A 137 8.09 -2.03 14.90
C ARG A 137 6.94 -1.77 15.90
N PRO A 138 5.87 -2.62 15.91
CA PRO A 138 4.78 -2.50 16.87
C PRO A 138 5.29 -2.53 18.32
N THR A 139 6.14 -3.53 18.61
CA THR A 139 6.80 -3.73 19.89
C THR A 139 8.30 -3.50 19.74
N HIS A 140 8.93 -2.87 20.75
CA HIS A 140 10.36 -2.60 20.81
C HIS A 140 10.89 -1.91 19.52
N PRO A 141 10.38 -0.70 19.18
CA PRO A 141 10.91 0.04 18.05
C PRO A 141 12.36 0.45 18.31
N LYS A 142 13.18 0.42 17.25
CA LYS A 142 14.63 0.74 17.33
C LYS A 142 14.84 2.24 17.16
N CYS A 143 14.34 3.05 18.10
CA CYS A 143 14.33 4.51 17.99
C CYS A 143 15.73 5.12 17.91
N ASP A 144 16.72 4.50 18.55
CA ASP A 144 18.14 4.86 18.50
C ASP A 144 18.75 4.76 17.10
N LYS A 145 18.15 3.95 16.22
CA LYS A 145 18.56 3.77 14.80
C LYS A 145 17.64 4.45 13.81
N CYS A 146 16.66 5.21 14.31
CA CYS A 146 15.64 5.81 13.47
C CYS A 146 16.09 7.16 12.91
N VAL A 147 16.07 7.31 11.59
CA VAL A 147 16.49 8.53 10.88
C VAL A 147 15.61 9.75 11.16
N VAL A 148 14.43 9.54 11.76
CA VAL A 148 13.49 10.63 12.14
C VAL A 148 13.30 10.74 13.65
N SER A 149 14.17 10.13 14.47
CA SER A 149 14.02 10.12 15.93
C SER A 149 13.95 11.51 16.54
N GLU A 150 14.77 12.44 16.06
CA GLU A 150 14.85 13.82 16.58
C GLU A 150 13.52 14.59 16.48
N VAL A 151 12.74 14.32 15.44
CA VAL A 151 11.44 15.00 15.19
C VAL A 151 10.23 14.11 15.51
N CYS A 152 10.46 12.90 16.04
CA CYS A 152 9.42 11.92 16.25
C CYS A 152 8.66 12.16 17.56
N ASN A 153 7.34 12.41 17.49
CA ASN A 153 6.51 12.60 18.68
C ASN A 153 6.60 11.43 19.66
N TYR A 154 6.52 10.20 19.16
CA TYR A 154 6.60 9.00 19.99
C TYR A 154 7.93 8.88 20.75
N HIS A 155 9.05 9.17 20.08
CA HIS A 155 10.38 9.11 20.71
C HIS A 155 10.56 10.21 21.76
N ASN A 156 10.04 11.41 21.47
CA ASN A 156 10.17 12.60 22.33
C ASN A 156 9.10 12.68 23.43
N GLY A 157 8.23 11.67 23.56
CA GLY A 157 7.20 11.63 24.59
C GLY A 157 6.07 12.65 24.40
N VAL A 158 5.89 13.17 23.19
CA VAL A 158 4.79 14.07 22.84
C VAL A 158 3.52 13.24 22.71
N SER A 159 2.49 13.52 23.52
CA SER A 159 1.21 12.83 23.46
C SER A 159 0.44 13.18 22.18
N GLU A 160 -0.38 12.25 21.66
CA GLU A 160 -1.18 12.42 20.44
C GLU A 160 -2.19 13.60 20.48
N SER A 161 -2.34 14.25 21.63
CA SER A 161 -3.21 15.42 21.82
C SER A 161 -2.56 16.76 21.43
N ALA A 162 -1.28 16.79 21.07
CA ALA A 162 -0.64 18.01 20.56
C ALA A 162 -1.06 18.23 19.11
N GLU A 163 -1.59 19.42 18.81
CA GLU A 163 -1.89 19.87 17.44
C GLU A 163 -0.71 19.59 16.52
N SER A 164 -0.99 19.02 15.34
CA SER A 164 0.04 18.77 14.32
C SER A 164 0.84 20.05 14.08
N PRO A 165 2.19 20.00 14.10
CA PRO A 165 2.98 21.17 13.81
C PRO A 165 2.62 21.68 12.42
N LYS A 166 2.24 22.97 12.33
CA LYS A 166 2.09 23.67 11.06
C LYS A 166 3.49 23.72 10.43
N LEU A 167 3.76 22.78 9.56
CA LEU A 167 4.94 22.83 8.70
C LEU A 167 4.71 23.94 7.67
N PHE A 168 5.64 24.85 7.60
CA PHE A 168 5.69 26.08 6.80
C PHE A 168 5.47 25.87 5.31
#